data_6739c51611e179c3a9736973739752bf
#
_entry.id   6739c51611e179c3a9736973739752bf
#
_cell.length_a   1.000
_cell.length_b   1.000
_cell.length_c   1.000
_cell.angle_alpha   90.00
_cell.angle_beta   90.00
_cell.angle_gamma   90.00
#
_symmetry.space_group_name_H-M   'P 1'
#
loop_
_entity.id
_entity.type
_entity.pdbx_description
1 polymer ?
#
loop_
_entity_poly.entity_id
_entity_poly.type
_entity_poly.pdbx_seq_one_letter_code
_entity_poly.pdbx_strand_id
1 'polypeptide(L)'
;MSFTKATVQLPKYQQVVEAMKNEILSGRYQPGQKLPSEAALGKRFGASRITVGRALRELRQAGMIQSRAGSGSYVGATASGDQGLLFGLLIPNLGDTEIFGPICQGMSQAPQARKNALLWGNIASDLETKDDQTWELCQQYMAKKVDGVFFAPLERTPASDQTNQRVVSAFERADIPVVLLDRCILPYPRRSRHDLIGIDHRRAGYMATEHLLRLGCRRISFLGYTNSAATVTARIGGYRDALFIAGISVSPDLVRNLDSDEISEIRMIMEKLKPEAIVCANDRTAGHLMRGLIQLNYRIPQDVRIVGIDD
;
A
#
# COMPACT_ATOMS: atom_id res chain seq x y z
N MET A 1 42.64 -33.21 18.76
CA MET A 1 42.60 -31.78 19.21
C MET A 1 41.13 -31.36 19.23
N SER A 2 40.57 -31.25 20.43
CA SER A 2 39.15 -30.94 20.64
C SER A 2 39.00 -29.42 20.68
N PHE A 3 38.26 -28.83 19.70
CA PHE A 3 37.91 -27.39 19.71
C PHE A 3 36.76 -27.18 20.66
N THR A 4 37.02 -26.67 21.82
CA THR A 4 36.00 -26.18 22.76
C THR A 4 35.36 -24.93 22.15
N LYS A 5 34.07 -25.01 21.80
CA LYS A 5 33.25 -23.85 21.38
C LYS A 5 33.18 -22.88 22.57
N ALA A 6 33.85 -21.75 22.47
CA ALA A 6 33.67 -20.63 23.38
C ALA A 6 32.21 -20.14 23.25
N THR A 7 31.42 -20.34 24.31
CA THR A 7 30.06 -19.78 24.41
C THR A 7 30.18 -18.26 24.52
N VAL A 8 29.85 -17.52 23.49
CA VAL A 8 29.82 -16.05 23.52
C VAL A 8 28.74 -15.64 24.52
N GLN A 9 29.16 -15.17 25.68
CA GLN A 9 28.25 -14.72 26.71
C GLN A 9 27.63 -13.39 26.27
N LEU A 10 26.29 -13.34 26.08
CA LEU A 10 25.55 -12.16 25.69
C LEU A 10 25.86 -10.97 26.65
N PRO A 11 25.94 -9.73 26.13
CA PRO A 11 26.06 -8.54 26.95
C PRO A 11 24.99 -8.48 28.04
N LYS A 12 25.33 -7.96 29.22
CA LYS A 12 24.46 -8.01 30.41
C LYS A 12 23.07 -7.41 30.17
N TYR A 13 22.96 -6.32 29.40
CA TYR A 13 21.67 -5.73 29.08
C TYR A 13 20.81 -6.65 28.20
N GLN A 14 21.41 -7.38 27.24
CA GLN A 14 20.70 -8.36 26.41
C GLN A 14 20.20 -9.55 27.22
N GLN A 15 20.96 -10.00 28.24
CA GLN A 15 20.48 -11.02 29.17
C GLN A 15 19.21 -10.56 29.90
N VAL A 16 19.17 -9.29 30.32
CA VAL A 16 17.99 -8.69 30.95
C VAL A 16 16.82 -8.60 29.96
N VAL A 17 17.07 -8.18 28.72
CA VAL A 17 16.05 -8.10 27.67
C VAL A 17 15.42 -9.47 27.44
N GLU A 18 16.24 -10.49 27.17
CA GLU A 18 15.75 -11.85 26.87
C GLU A 18 15.01 -12.47 28.07
N ALA A 19 15.52 -12.30 29.29
CA ALA A 19 14.85 -12.82 30.48
C ALA A 19 13.47 -12.16 30.68
N MET A 20 13.39 -10.82 30.59
CA MET A 20 12.14 -10.08 30.73
C MET A 20 11.16 -10.40 29.61
N LYS A 21 11.66 -10.52 28.38
CA LYS A 21 10.87 -10.93 27.21
C LYS A 21 10.23 -12.29 27.43
N ASN A 22 11.02 -13.28 27.86
CA ASN A 22 10.52 -14.62 28.13
C ASN A 22 9.49 -14.65 29.25
N GLU A 23 9.66 -13.84 30.31
CA GLU A 23 8.70 -13.76 31.42
C GLU A 23 7.39 -13.08 31.01
N ILE A 24 7.44 -12.08 30.13
CA ILE A 24 6.25 -11.44 29.56
C ILE A 24 5.53 -12.44 28.65
N LEU A 25 6.25 -13.10 27.73
CA LEU A 25 5.68 -14.04 26.78
C LEU A 25 5.12 -15.30 27.44
N SER A 26 5.74 -15.77 28.53
CA SER A 26 5.22 -16.92 29.31
C SER A 26 4.00 -16.57 30.18
N GLY A 27 3.56 -15.30 30.16
CA GLY A 27 2.40 -14.86 30.95
C GLY A 27 2.70 -14.63 32.43
N ARG A 28 3.96 -14.65 32.86
CA ARG A 28 4.35 -14.31 34.23
C ARG A 28 3.97 -12.88 34.60
N TYR A 29 3.99 -11.99 33.62
CA TYR A 29 3.43 -10.64 33.70
C TYR A 29 2.34 -10.48 32.66
N GLN A 30 1.12 -10.19 33.15
CA GLN A 30 -0.06 -10.01 32.31
C GLN A 30 -0.05 -8.63 31.61
N PRO A 31 -0.71 -8.49 30.45
CA PRO A 31 -0.91 -7.20 29.80
C PRO A 31 -1.48 -6.15 30.79
N GLY A 32 -0.90 -4.96 30.79
CA GLY A 32 -1.25 -3.89 31.72
C GLY A 32 -0.68 -4.04 33.14
N GLN A 33 -0.03 -5.16 33.47
CA GLN A 33 0.59 -5.37 34.79
C GLN A 33 1.85 -4.54 34.92
N LYS A 34 2.08 -4.01 36.12
CA LYS A 34 3.29 -3.25 36.47
C LYS A 34 4.49 -4.17 36.59
N LEU A 35 5.57 -3.81 35.93
CA LEU A 35 6.86 -4.50 36.05
C LEU A 35 7.62 -4.06 37.33
N PRO A 36 8.56 -4.89 37.81
CA PRO A 36 9.46 -4.49 38.91
C PRO A 36 10.23 -3.21 38.53
N SER A 37 10.54 -2.42 39.55
CA SER A 37 11.29 -1.18 39.36
C SER A 37 12.71 -1.45 38.81
N GLU A 38 13.32 -0.43 38.20
CA GLU A 38 14.72 -0.51 37.70
C GLU A 38 15.68 -0.98 38.81
N ALA A 39 15.48 -0.51 40.05
CA ALA A 39 16.27 -0.91 41.18
C ALA A 39 16.07 -2.41 41.52
N ALA A 40 14.83 -2.89 41.51
CA ALA A 40 14.53 -4.29 41.76
C ALA A 40 15.11 -5.20 40.68
N LEU A 41 14.98 -4.80 39.40
CA LEU A 41 15.59 -5.53 38.28
C LEU A 41 17.12 -5.50 38.34
N GLY A 42 17.71 -4.38 38.71
CA GLY A 42 19.16 -4.25 38.93
C GLY A 42 19.67 -5.23 39.97
N LYS A 43 18.99 -5.32 41.12
CA LYS A 43 19.30 -6.27 42.18
C LYS A 43 19.13 -7.72 41.73
N ARG A 44 18.05 -8.02 41.02
CA ARG A 44 17.71 -9.38 40.53
C ARG A 44 18.71 -9.91 39.50
N PHE A 45 19.11 -9.08 38.55
CA PHE A 45 20.02 -9.48 37.47
C PHE A 45 21.49 -9.17 37.71
N GLY A 46 21.84 -8.59 38.87
CA GLY A 46 23.19 -8.13 39.14
C GLY A 46 23.67 -7.12 38.08
N ALA A 47 22.83 -6.18 37.71
CA ALA A 47 23.06 -5.22 36.63
C ALA A 47 22.94 -3.78 37.13
N SER A 48 23.76 -2.87 36.57
CA SER A 48 23.69 -1.45 36.93
C SER A 48 22.33 -0.85 36.45
N ARG A 49 21.94 0.27 37.09
CA ARG A 49 20.72 1.00 36.69
C ARG A 49 20.76 1.43 35.24
N ILE A 50 21.94 1.82 34.73
CA ILE A 50 22.11 2.18 33.31
C ILE A 50 21.85 0.97 32.40
N THR A 51 22.36 -0.20 32.77
CA THR A 51 22.18 -1.46 32.05
C THR A 51 20.69 -1.88 31.96
N VAL A 52 19.98 -1.79 33.12
CA VAL A 52 18.54 -2.08 33.20
C VAL A 52 17.74 -1.04 32.41
N GLY A 53 18.06 0.24 32.54
CA GLY A 53 17.41 1.32 31.82
C GLY A 53 17.57 1.16 30.29
N ARG A 54 18.72 0.67 29.81
CA ARG A 54 18.94 0.30 28.41
C ARG A 54 18.03 -0.86 27.99
N ALA A 55 17.97 -1.92 28.79
CA ALA A 55 17.13 -3.07 28.52
C ALA A 55 15.63 -2.70 28.45
N LEU A 56 15.15 -1.87 29.40
CA LEU A 56 13.76 -1.40 29.39
C LEU A 56 13.45 -0.47 28.20
N ARG A 57 14.43 0.33 27.73
CA ARG A 57 14.25 1.12 26.50
C ARG A 57 14.08 0.22 25.28
N GLU A 58 14.88 -0.84 25.16
CA GLU A 58 14.80 -1.79 24.07
C GLU A 58 13.45 -2.54 24.07
N LEU A 59 12.99 -3.02 25.24
CA LEU A 59 11.67 -3.63 25.37
C LEU A 59 10.53 -2.65 25.04
N ARG A 60 10.71 -1.36 25.31
CA ARG A 60 9.74 -0.31 24.95
C ARG A 60 9.72 -0.04 23.45
N GLN A 61 10.89 0.03 22.82
CA GLN A 61 11.01 0.15 21.37
C GLN A 61 10.40 -1.06 20.63
N ALA A 62 10.50 -2.24 21.26
CA ALA A 62 9.84 -3.46 20.77
C ALA A 62 8.33 -3.51 21.08
N GLY A 63 7.73 -2.47 21.66
CA GLY A 63 6.30 -2.41 22.00
C GLY A 63 5.87 -3.31 23.16
N MET A 64 6.78 -4.08 23.77
CA MET A 64 6.46 -5.05 24.83
C MET A 64 6.09 -4.39 26.15
N ILE A 65 6.57 -3.18 26.40
CA ILE A 65 6.28 -2.43 27.62
C ILE A 65 5.96 -0.97 27.34
N GLN A 66 5.22 -0.34 28.22
CA GLN A 66 4.89 1.09 28.21
C GLN A 66 5.36 1.74 29.51
N SER A 67 5.88 2.98 29.45
CA SER A 67 6.22 3.76 30.65
C SER A 67 5.11 4.75 30.95
N ARG A 68 4.73 4.82 32.23
CA ARG A 68 3.85 5.86 32.75
C ARG A 68 4.70 6.79 33.64
N ALA A 69 4.73 8.08 33.29
CA ALA A 69 5.53 9.05 34.01
C ALA A 69 5.27 9.01 35.54
N GLY A 70 6.29 8.94 36.34
CA GLY A 70 6.18 8.82 37.80
C GLY A 70 5.65 7.49 38.33
N SER A 71 5.16 6.58 37.52
CA SER A 71 4.52 5.33 37.94
C SER A 71 5.32 4.07 37.63
N GLY A 72 6.20 4.09 36.63
CA GLY A 72 7.06 2.95 36.25
C GLY A 72 6.74 2.35 34.88
N SER A 73 7.21 1.13 34.65
CA SER A 73 6.98 0.39 33.40
C SER A 73 5.89 -0.66 33.58
N TYR A 74 5.07 -0.82 32.54
CA TYR A 74 3.94 -1.74 32.51
C TYR A 74 4.04 -2.61 31.26
N VAL A 75 3.55 -3.84 31.32
CA VAL A 75 3.44 -4.70 30.15
C VAL A 75 2.48 -4.06 29.14
N GLY A 76 2.90 -3.96 27.89
CA GLY A 76 2.05 -3.43 26.82
C GLY A 76 0.81 -4.32 26.59
N ALA A 77 -0.25 -3.73 26.12
CA ALA A 77 -1.48 -4.49 25.77
C ALA A 77 -1.24 -5.53 24.65
N THR A 78 -0.18 -5.35 23.89
CA THR A 78 0.25 -6.25 22.79
C THR A 78 1.19 -7.38 23.24
N ALA A 79 1.52 -7.48 24.53
CA ALA A 79 2.43 -8.50 25.07
C ALA A 79 1.76 -9.87 25.30
N SER A 80 0.55 -10.07 24.82
CA SER A 80 -0.12 -11.38 24.82
C SER A 80 0.52 -12.27 23.76
N GLY A 81 1.28 -13.25 24.18
CA GLY A 81 1.73 -14.44 23.46
C GLY A 81 2.15 -14.30 21.99
N ASP A 82 3.14 -15.04 21.63
CA ASP A 82 3.76 -15.21 20.29
C ASP A 82 2.76 -15.65 19.16
N GLN A 83 1.50 -15.27 19.25
CA GLN A 83 0.54 -15.40 18.15
C GLN A 83 0.72 -14.18 17.26
N GLY A 84 1.33 -14.41 16.09
CA GLY A 84 1.42 -13.39 15.05
C GLY A 84 0.04 -12.86 14.67
N LEU A 85 -0.01 -11.61 14.24
CA LEU A 85 -1.24 -10.97 13.77
C LEU A 85 -1.68 -11.59 12.43
N LEU A 86 -2.99 -11.68 12.24
CA LEU A 86 -3.60 -12.12 10.99
C LEU A 86 -4.13 -10.92 10.23
N PHE A 87 -3.52 -10.59 9.10
CA PHE A 87 -3.97 -9.49 8.24
C PHE A 87 -4.69 -9.99 7.00
N GLY A 88 -5.84 -9.40 6.69
CA GLY A 88 -6.54 -9.62 5.43
C GLY A 88 -5.94 -8.78 4.31
N LEU A 89 -5.68 -9.41 3.15
CA LEU A 89 -5.34 -8.72 1.90
C LEU A 89 -6.61 -8.63 1.04
N LEU A 90 -7.30 -7.50 1.10
CA LEU A 90 -8.49 -7.25 0.29
C LEU A 90 -8.05 -6.53 -0.98
N ILE A 91 -7.61 -7.31 -1.96
CA ILE A 91 -7.17 -6.85 -3.27
C ILE A 91 -8.05 -7.54 -4.31
N PRO A 92 -9.12 -6.87 -4.77
CA PRO A 92 -10.00 -7.44 -5.79
C PRO A 92 -9.21 -7.71 -7.06
N ASN A 93 -9.32 -8.93 -7.60
CA ASN A 93 -8.66 -9.35 -8.83
C ASN A 93 -7.14 -9.08 -8.86
N LEU A 94 -6.44 -9.71 -7.97
CA LEU A 94 -4.98 -9.60 -7.83
C LEU A 94 -4.20 -9.80 -9.15
N GLY A 95 -4.73 -10.47 -10.13
CA GLY A 95 -4.12 -10.67 -11.45
C GLY A 95 -4.44 -9.58 -12.48
N ASP A 96 -5.34 -8.65 -12.20
CA ASP A 96 -5.78 -7.64 -13.17
C ASP A 96 -4.81 -6.45 -13.30
N THR A 97 -3.96 -6.23 -12.30
CA THR A 97 -2.95 -5.17 -12.32
C THR A 97 -1.60 -5.73 -11.87
N GLU A 98 -0.54 -5.34 -12.53
CA GLU A 98 0.82 -5.85 -12.30
C GLU A 98 1.42 -5.35 -10.97
N ILE A 99 0.89 -4.24 -10.42
CA ILE A 99 1.45 -3.59 -9.23
C ILE A 99 1.24 -4.36 -7.92
N PHE A 100 0.13 -5.10 -7.77
CA PHE A 100 -0.17 -5.75 -6.48
C PHE A 100 0.63 -7.02 -6.23
N GLY A 101 1.09 -7.72 -7.26
CA GLY A 101 1.97 -8.87 -7.12
C GLY A 101 3.27 -8.50 -6.39
N PRO A 102 4.07 -7.55 -6.91
CA PRO A 102 5.28 -7.06 -6.24
C PRO A 102 5.02 -6.47 -4.85
N ILE A 103 3.91 -5.76 -4.63
CA ILE A 103 3.53 -5.23 -3.30
C ILE A 103 3.34 -6.38 -2.31
N CYS A 104 2.55 -7.40 -2.64
CA CYS A 104 2.33 -8.56 -1.79
C CYS A 104 3.60 -9.35 -1.53
N GLN A 105 4.47 -9.49 -2.53
CA GLN A 105 5.79 -10.11 -2.36
C GLN A 105 6.64 -9.30 -1.39
N GLY A 106 6.71 -7.98 -1.54
CA GLY A 106 7.43 -7.10 -0.62
C GLY A 106 6.89 -7.19 0.81
N MET A 107 5.56 -7.22 0.98
CA MET A 107 4.93 -7.40 2.29
C MET A 107 5.31 -8.72 2.95
N SER A 108 5.31 -9.83 2.19
CA SER A 108 5.66 -11.15 2.72
C SER A 108 7.14 -11.29 3.08
N GLN A 109 8.02 -10.57 2.42
CA GLN A 109 9.46 -10.57 2.65
C GLN A 109 9.90 -9.63 3.77
N ALA A 110 9.04 -8.71 4.21
CA ALA A 110 9.37 -7.77 5.28
C ALA A 110 9.76 -8.50 6.57
N PRO A 111 10.85 -8.11 7.26
CA PRO A 111 11.27 -8.77 8.51
C PRO A 111 10.16 -8.79 9.57
N GLN A 112 9.31 -7.77 9.59
CA GLN A 112 8.16 -7.65 10.49
C GLN A 112 7.06 -8.66 10.17
N ALA A 113 6.99 -9.16 8.94
CA ALA A 113 6.00 -10.15 8.51
C ALA A 113 6.26 -11.57 9.04
N ARG A 114 7.49 -11.87 9.51
CA ARG A 114 7.90 -13.23 9.91
C ARG A 114 7.01 -13.88 10.97
N LYS A 115 6.35 -13.08 11.80
CA LYS A 115 5.45 -13.54 12.86
C LYS A 115 3.98 -13.38 12.51
N ASN A 116 3.67 -12.70 11.40
CA ASN A 116 2.33 -12.34 11.00
C ASN A 116 1.90 -13.20 9.82
N ALA A 117 0.60 -13.48 9.73
CA ALA A 117 0.01 -14.17 8.60
C ALA A 117 -0.73 -13.18 7.69
N LEU A 118 -0.57 -13.33 6.39
CA LEU A 118 -1.36 -12.62 5.39
C LEU A 118 -2.42 -13.58 4.87
N LEU A 119 -3.69 -13.24 5.10
CA LEU A 119 -4.82 -14.01 4.62
C LEU A 119 -5.23 -13.54 3.24
N TRP A 120 -5.17 -14.45 2.30
CA TRP A 120 -5.72 -14.27 0.97
C TRP A 120 -7.06 -14.97 0.89
N GLY A 121 -8.12 -14.22 0.62
CA GLY A 121 -9.45 -14.80 0.47
C GLY A 121 -9.62 -15.44 -0.90
N ASN A 122 -10.29 -16.58 -0.93
CA ASN A 122 -10.73 -17.20 -2.18
C ASN A 122 -12.12 -16.64 -2.52
N ILE A 123 -12.30 -16.19 -3.76
CA ILE A 123 -13.55 -15.65 -4.26
C ILE A 123 -14.32 -16.81 -4.90
N ALA A 124 -15.58 -16.95 -4.54
CA ALA A 124 -16.45 -17.91 -5.20
C ALA A 124 -16.59 -17.53 -6.69
N SER A 125 -16.44 -18.51 -7.57
CA SER A 125 -16.45 -18.31 -9.04
C SER A 125 -17.82 -17.96 -9.62
N ASP A 126 -18.87 -18.04 -8.80
CA ASP A 126 -20.27 -17.76 -9.17
C ASP A 126 -20.70 -16.31 -8.94
N LEU A 127 -19.83 -15.47 -8.36
CA LEU A 127 -20.12 -14.05 -8.15
C LEU A 127 -19.91 -13.27 -9.46
N GLU A 128 -20.98 -12.61 -9.92
CA GLU A 128 -21.03 -11.97 -11.24
C GLU A 128 -20.22 -10.68 -11.31
N THR A 129 -20.10 -9.93 -10.21
CA THR A 129 -19.46 -8.61 -10.21
C THR A 129 -18.25 -8.51 -9.28
N LYS A 130 -17.32 -7.62 -9.63
CA LYS A 130 -16.17 -7.29 -8.75
C LYS A 130 -16.61 -6.68 -7.42
N ASP A 131 -17.72 -5.97 -7.42
CA ASP A 131 -18.34 -5.36 -6.26
C ASP A 131 -18.80 -6.44 -5.27
N ASP A 132 -19.50 -7.48 -5.76
CA ASP A 132 -19.97 -8.61 -4.95
C ASP A 132 -18.79 -9.42 -4.42
N GLN A 133 -17.80 -9.69 -5.25
CA GLN A 133 -16.56 -10.38 -4.86
C GLN A 133 -15.83 -9.66 -3.74
N THR A 134 -15.72 -8.33 -3.84
CA THR A 134 -15.07 -7.51 -2.81
C THR A 134 -15.85 -7.53 -1.50
N TRP A 135 -17.19 -7.47 -1.59
CA TRP A 135 -18.04 -7.54 -0.42
C TRP A 135 -17.96 -8.91 0.27
N GLU A 136 -17.96 -9.99 -0.49
CA GLU A 136 -17.79 -11.36 0.06
C GLU A 136 -16.46 -11.50 0.81
N LEU A 137 -15.35 -11.04 0.24
CA LEU A 137 -14.05 -11.03 0.93
C LEU A 137 -14.09 -10.22 2.24
N CYS A 138 -14.76 -9.07 2.23
CA CYS A 138 -14.95 -8.26 3.44
C CYS A 138 -15.66 -9.07 4.54
N GLN A 139 -16.74 -9.77 4.19
CA GLN A 139 -17.49 -10.61 5.13
C GLN A 139 -16.65 -11.78 5.66
N GLN A 140 -15.90 -12.44 4.79
CA GLN A 140 -14.99 -13.53 5.18
C GLN A 140 -13.92 -13.06 6.18
N TYR A 141 -13.33 -11.88 5.98
CA TYR A 141 -12.32 -11.34 6.88
C TYR A 141 -12.90 -10.94 8.23
N MET A 142 -14.10 -10.35 8.26
CA MET A 142 -14.82 -10.09 9.49
C MET A 142 -15.14 -11.38 10.26
N ALA A 143 -15.62 -12.43 9.57
CA ALA A 143 -15.92 -13.74 10.18
C ALA A 143 -14.68 -14.40 10.76
N LYS A 144 -13.52 -14.24 10.12
CA LYS A 144 -12.21 -14.76 10.58
C LYS A 144 -11.57 -13.88 11.66
N LYS A 145 -12.16 -12.73 12.00
CA LYS A 145 -11.67 -11.80 13.01
C LYS A 145 -10.21 -11.42 12.78
N VAL A 146 -9.88 -10.98 11.56
CA VAL A 146 -8.52 -10.51 11.24
C VAL A 146 -8.16 -9.29 12.09
N ASP A 147 -6.87 -9.14 12.45
CA ASP A 147 -6.37 -8.04 13.28
C ASP A 147 -6.24 -6.71 12.51
N GLY A 148 -6.35 -6.75 11.20
CA GLY A 148 -6.33 -5.57 10.32
C GLY A 148 -6.47 -5.98 8.86
N VAL A 149 -6.73 -4.99 8.00
CA VAL A 149 -6.91 -5.21 6.57
C VAL A 149 -6.09 -4.23 5.75
N PHE A 150 -5.35 -4.75 4.78
CA PHE A 150 -4.80 -3.98 3.67
C PHE A 150 -5.78 -4.02 2.52
N PHE A 151 -6.33 -2.88 2.18
CA PHE A 151 -7.39 -2.75 1.19
C PHE A 151 -6.95 -1.94 -0.02
N ALA A 152 -6.96 -2.56 -1.20
CA ALA A 152 -6.86 -1.86 -2.47
C ALA A 152 -8.29 -1.53 -2.96
N PRO A 153 -8.73 -0.26 -2.89
CA PRO A 153 -10.09 0.10 -3.29
C PRO A 153 -10.40 -0.26 -4.75
N LEU A 154 -11.64 -0.69 -4.99
CA LEU A 154 -12.14 -0.99 -6.33
C LEU A 154 -12.07 0.21 -7.26
N GLU A 155 -11.82 -0.07 -8.52
CA GLU A 155 -11.92 0.88 -9.63
C GLU A 155 -12.62 0.25 -10.83
N ARG A 156 -12.99 1.11 -11.80
CA ARG A 156 -13.54 0.70 -13.10
C ARG A 156 -14.87 -0.04 -13.04
N THR A 157 -15.58 0.08 -11.93
CA THR A 157 -17.00 -0.32 -11.86
C THR A 157 -17.86 0.91 -11.56
N PRO A 158 -19.08 0.99 -12.05
CA PRO A 158 -19.98 2.13 -11.78
C PRO A 158 -20.29 2.29 -10.28
N ALA A 159 -20.27 1.19 -9.52
CA ALA A 159 -20.58 1.16 -8.09
C ALA A 159 -19.34 1.21 -7.20
N SER A 160 -18.12 1.31 -7.74
CA SER A 160 -16.87 1.20 -6.98
C SER A 160 -16.80 2.13 -5.77
N ASP A 161 -17.22 3.39 -5.87
CA ASP A 161 -17.20 4.35 -4.77
C ASP A 161 -18.14 3.90 -3.62
N GLN A 162 -19.34 3.42 -3.95
CA GLN A 162 -20.31 2.95 -2.96
C GLN A 162 -19.82 1.67 -2.28
N THR A 163 -19.28 0.72 -3.04
CA THR A 163 -18.73 -0.53 -2.53
C THR A 163 -17.52 -0.26 -1.62
N ASN A 164 -16.59 0.59 -2.04
CA ASN A 164 -15.43 0.97 -1.25
C ASN A 164 -15.83 1.57 0.10
N GLN A 165 -16.80 2.49 0.12
CA GLN A 165 -17.31 3.10 1.35
C GLN A 165 -18.02 2.06 2.25
N ARG A 166 -18.81 1.15 1.65
CA ARG A 166 -19.49 0.07 2.37
C ARG A 166 -18.50 -0.85 3.07
N VAL A 167 -17.44 -1.27 2.37
CA VAL A 167 -16.39 -2.14 2.88
C VAL A 167 -15.67 -1.51 4.07
N VAL A 168 -15.19 -0.27 3.89
CA VAL A 168 -14.48 0.44 4.96
C VAL A 168 -15.37 0.65 6.18
N SER A 169 -16.63 1.08 5.97
CA SER A 169 -17.59 1.26 7.07
C SER A 169 -17.91 -0.05 7.79
N ALA A 170 -17.87 -1.19 7.12
CA ALA A 170 -18.08 -2.49 7.75
C ALA A 170 -16.92 -2.86 8.68
N PHE A 171 -15.67 -2.69 8.23
CA PHE A 171 -14.48 -2.92 9.07
C PHE A 171 -14.43 -1.95 10.26
N GLU A 172 -14.77 -0.66 10.05
CA GLU A 172 -14.84 0.32 11.12
C GLU A 172 -15.86 -0.09 12.23
N ARG A 173 -17.04 -0.55 11.83
CA ARG A 173 -18.03 -1.04 12.80
C ARG A 173 -17.59 -2.31 13.52
N ALA A 174 -16.72 -3.10 12.91
CA ALA A 174 -16.14 -4.30 13.51
C ALA A 174 -14.85 -4.02 14.31
N ASP A 175 -14.43 -2.74 14.43
CA ASP A 175 -13.19 -2.30 15.08
C ASP A 175 -11.94 -2.95 14.46
N ILE A 176 -11.97 -3.20 13.15
CA ILE A 176 -10.86 -3.75 12.38
C ILE A 176 -10.14 -2.60 11.65
N PRO A 177 -8.86 -2.32 11.96
CA PRO A 177 -8.08 -1.28 11.30
C PRO A 177 -7.93 -1.54 9.80
N VAL A 178 -8.03 -0.47 8.99
CA VAL A 178 -7.86 -0.53 7.54
C VAL A 178 -6.72 0.38 7.12
N VAL A 179 -5.78 -0.17 6.34
CA VAL A 179 -4.76 0.58 5.59
C VAL A 179 -5.09 0.48 4.11
N LEU A 180 -5.25 1.62 3.46
CA LEU A 180 -5.51 1.69 2.03
C LEU A 180 -4.20 1.50 1.24
N LEU A 181 -4.26 0.72 0.18
CA LEU A 181 -3.15 0.51 -0.75
C LEU A 181 -3.41 1.28 -2.05
N ASP A 182 -2.39 2.01 -2.50
CA ASP A 182 -2.33 2.72 -3.77
C ASP A 182 -3.27 3.92 -3.88
N ARG A 183 -4.53 3.79 -3.47
CA ARG A 183 -5.58 4.78 -3.74
C ARG A 183 -6.51 5.07 -2.57
N CYS A 184 -7.00 6.33 -2.51
CA CYS A 184 -8.00 6.75 -1.54
C CYS A 184 -9.41 6.30 -1.99
N ILE A 185 -10.30 6.05 -1.03
CA ILE A 185 -11.72 5.77 -1.28
C ILE A 185 -12.55 7.03 -1.56
N LEU A 186 -11.97 8.21 -1.41
CA LEU A 186 -12.64 9.49 -1.66
C LEU A 186 -11.95 10.20 -2.84
N PRO A 187 -12.74 10.85 -3.74
CA PRO A 187 -12.18 11.65 -4.80
C PRO A 187 -11.49 12.92 -4.26
N TYR A 188 -10.42 13.34 -4.93
CA TYR A 188 -9.77 14.61 -4.66
C TYR A 188 -10.77 15.79 -4.75
N PRO A 189 -10.70 16.81 -3.87
CA PRO A 189 -9.67 17.05 -2.84
C PRO A 189 -9.90 16.38 -1.49
N ARG A 190 -10.98 15.62 -1.34
CA ARG A 190 -11.30 14.96 -0.08
C ARG A 190 -10.29 13.84 0.23
N ARG A 191 -10.04 13.62 1.52
CA ARG A 191 -9.22 12.52 2.03
C ARG A 191 -9.99 11.70 3.05
N SER A 192 -9.84 10.39 3.00
CA SER A 192 -10.33 9.52 4.07
C SER A 192 -9.44 9.65 5.32
N ARG A 193 -9.96 9.21 6.45
CA ARG A 193 -9.20 9.16 7.72
C ARG A 193 -8.24 7.97 7.82
N HIS A 194 -8.29 7.06 6.86
CA HIS A 194 -7.46 5.87 6.84
C HIS A 194 -6.06 6.19 6.35
N ASP A 195 -5.08 5.46 6.89
CA ASP A 195 -3.72 5.49 6.36
C ASP A 195 -3.73 5.00 4.91
N LEU A 196 -2.93 5.65 4.08
CA LEU A 196 -2.78 5.32 2.67
C LEU A 196 -1.30 5.13 2.35
N ILE A 197 -0.97 3.99 1.80
CA ILE A 197 0.38 3.67 1.29
C ILE A 197 0.30 3.60 -0.23
N GLY A 198 1.09 4.41 -0.92
CA GLY A 198 1.14 4.48 -2.38
C GLY A 198 2.26 5.38 -2.86
N ILE A 199 2.40 5.51 -4.18
CA ILE A 199 3.34 6.45 -4.80
C ILE A 199 2.72 7.84 -4.94
N ASP A 200 3.55 8.85 -5.22
CA ASP A 200 3.06 10.18 -5.61
C ASP A 200 2.60 10.16 -7.08
N HIS A 201 1.33 9.83 -7.30
CA HIS A 201 0.73 9.74 -8.64
C HIS A 201 0.77 11.06 -9.41
N ARG A 202 0.64 12.22 -8.72
CA ARG A 202 0.74 13.53 -9.37
C ARG A 202 2.13 13.74 -9.92
N ARG A 203 3.15 13.41 -9.13
CA ARG A 203 4.55 13.46 -9.56
C ARG A 203 4.83 12.49 -10.71
N ALA A 204 4.27 11.27 -10.67
CA ALA A 204 4.42 10.30 -11.76
C ALA A 204 3.88 10.84 -13.09
N GLY A 205 2.67 11.40 -13.10
CA GLY A 205 2.10 12.05 -14.30
C GLY A 205 2.90 13.26 -14.77
N TYR A 206 3.44 14.05 -13.84
CA TYR A 206 4.33 15.15 -14.15
C TYR A 206 5.61 14.68 -14.85
N MET A 207 6.30 13.69 -14.27
CA MET A 207 7.58 13.18 -14.79
C MET A 207 7.42 12.54 -16.17
N ALA A 208 6.35 11.76 -16.40
CA ALA A 208 6.05 11.16 -17.69
C ALA A 208 5.86 12.24 -18.77
N THR A 209 5.13 13.32 -18.44
CA THR A 209 4.88 14.42 -19.36
C THR A 209 6.13 15.27 -19.60
N GLU A 210 6.89 15.58 -18.53
CA GLU A 210 8.15 16.33 -18.62
C GLU A 210 9.16 15.61 -19.52
N HIS A 211 9.24 14.28 -19.43
CA HIS A 211 10.09 13.48 -20.31
C HIS A 211 9.75 13.72 -21.78
N LEU A 212 8.49 13.69 -22.16
CA LEU A 212 8.04 13.93 -23.53
C LEU A 212 8.31 15.38 -23.97
N LEU A 213 8.13 16.35 -23.07
CA LEU A 213 8.46 17.76 -23.32
C LEU A 213 9.97 17.95 -23.59
N ARG A 214 10.84 17.26 -22.84
CA ARG A 214 12.30 17.26 -23.06
C ARG A 214 12.70 16.64 -24.41
N LEU A 215 11.89 15.70 -24.91
CA LEU A 215 12.04 15.13 -26.26
C LEU A 215 11.51 16.04 -27.38
N GLY A 216 11.07 17.26 -27.04
CA GLY A 216 10.59 18.27 -27.98
C GLY A 216 9.10 18.17 -28.34
N CYS A 217 8.36 17.24 -27.76
CA CYS A 217 6.92 17.14 -28.01
C CYS A 217 6.16 18.34 -27.40
N ARG A 218 5.19 18.87 -28.14
CA ARG A 218 4.36 19.99 -27.69
C ARG A 218 2.85 19.64 -27.68
N ARG A 219 2.39 18.82 -28.59
CA ARG A 219 1.02 18.29 -28.62
C ARG A 219 1.00 16.94 -27.94
N ILE A 220 0.82 16.95 -26.63
CA ILE A 220 0.80 15.75 -25.79
C ILE A 220 -0.62 15.52 -25.30
N SER A 221 -1.17 14.33 -25.53
CA SER A 221 -2.47 13.91 -25.00
C SER A 221 -2.29 13.00 -23.78
N PHE A 222 -3.30 12.93 -22.93
CA PHE A 222 -3.39 11.97 -21.84
C PHE A 222 -4.52 10.98 -22.11
N LEU A 223 -4.26 9.69 -21.93
CA LEU A 223 -5.19 8.62 -22.20
C LEU A 223 -5.42 7.74 -20.98
N GLY A 224 -6.67 7.53 -20.61
CA GLY A 224 -7.11 6.65 -19.53
C GLY A 224 -8.32 5.82 -19.91
N TYR A 225 -8.99 5.27 -18.91
CA TYR A 225 -10.28 4.58 -19.06
C TYR A 225 -11.36 5.28 -18.23
N THR A 226 -12.62 5.14 -18.63
CA THR A 226 -13.77 5.59 -17.86
C THR A 226 -13.81 4.85 -16.51
N ASN A 227 -14.26 5.53 -15.45
CA ASN A 227 -14.31 5.02 -14.07
C ASN A 227 -12.95 4.55 -13.50
N SER A 228 -11.84 5.12 -14.00
CA SER A 228 -10.52 4.91 -13.43
C SER A 228 -10.42 5.44 -12.00
N ALA A 229 -9.50 4.88 -11.22
CA ALA A 229 -9.25 5.29 -9.83
C ALA A 229 -8.83 6.77 -9.70
N ALA A 230 -8.96 7.29 -8.48
CA ALA A 230 -8.50 8.63 -8.12
C ALA A 230 -7.00 8.87 -8.42
N THR A 231 -6.19 7.80 -8.49
CA THR A 231 -4.78 7.84 -8.90
C THR A 231 -4.61 8.38 -10.32
N VAL A 232 -5.49 7.99 -11.25
CA VAL A 232 -5.47 8.50 -12.62
C VAL A 232 -5.80 10.00 -12.66
N THR A 233 -6.76 10.45 -11.86
CA THR A 233 -7.05 11.89 -11.71
C THR A 233 -5.82 12.67 -11.20
N ALA A 234 -5.09 12.10 -10.25
CA ALA A 234 -3.85 12.70 -9.76
C ALA A 234 -2.76 12.74 -10.85
N ARG A 235 -2.59 11.64 -11.64
CA ARG A 235 -1.67 11.58 -12.79
C ARG A 235 -2.02 12.65 -13.85
N ILE A 236 -3.32 12.84 -14.15
CA ILE A 236 -3.81 13.92 -15.03
C ILE A 236 -3.45 15.30 -14.44
N GLY A 237 -3.56 15.47 -13.12
CA GLY A 237 -3.13 16.69 -12.45
C GLY A 237 -1.65 17.00 -12.73
N GLY A 238 -0.78 16.01 -12.56
CA GLY A 238 0.65 16.15 -12.86
C GLY A 238 0.96 16.43 -14.33
N TYR A 239 0.26 15.75 -15.24
CA TYR A 239 0.32 16.02 -16.67
C TYR A 239 0.01 17.49 -16.98
N ARG A 240 -1.08 18.02 -16.42
CA ARG A 240 -1.48 19.43 -16.59
C ARG A 240 -0.45 20.39 -16.02
N ASP A 241 0.12 20.10 -14.85
CA ASP A 241 1.17 20.90 -14.23
C ASP A 241 2.40 20.99 -15.11
N ALA A 242 2.85 19.90 -15.70
CA ALA A 242 4.01 19.87 -16.59
C ALA A 242 3.81 20.72 -17.86
N LEU A 243 2.63 20.62 -18.49
CA LEU A 243 2.28 21.44 -19.65
C LEU A 243 2.21 22.91 -19.27
N PHE A 244 1.58 23.23 -18.15
CA PHE A 244 1.46 24.62 -17.66
C PHE A 244 2.85 25.25 -17.41
N ILE A 245 3.75 24.54 -16.73
CA ILE A 245 5.13 25.00 -16.48
C ILE A 245 5.89 25.22 -17.79
N ALA A 246 5.62 24.37 -18.81
CA ALA A 246 6.21 24.52 -20.14
C ALA A 246 5.56 25.62 -21.00
N GLY A 247 4.60 26.39 -20.48
CA GLY A 247 3.87 27.43 -21.18
C GLY A 247 2.93 26.92 -22.28
N ILE A 248 2.49 25.66 -22.16
CA ILE A 248 1.58 25.02 -23.12
C ILE A 248 0.15 25.06 -22.56
N SER A 249 -0.76 25.58 -23.36
CA SER A 249 -2.18 25.64 -23.02
C SER A 249 -2.79 24.25 -22.93
N VAL A 250 -3.47 23.94 -21.83
CA VAL A 250 -4.11 22.64 -21.62
C VAL A 250 -5.57 22.70 -22.08
N SER A 251 -5.87 22.11 -23.22
CA SER A 251 -7.27 21.90 -23.65
C SER A 251 -7.86 20.67 -22.95
N PRO A 252 -9.13 20.75 -22.47
CA PRO A 252 -9.85 19.58 -21.97
C PRO A 252 -9.87 18.40 -22.95
N ASP A 253 -9.87 18.70 -24.25
CA ASP A 253 -9.89 17.70 -25.32
C ASP A 253 -8.64 16.82 -25.40
N LEU A 254 -7.53 17.24 -24.78
CA LEU A 254 -6.30 16.46 -24.75
C LEU A 254 -6.35 15.32 -23.73
N VAL A 255 -7.32 15.30 -22.83
CA VAL A 255 -7.53 14.19 -21.88
C VAL A 255 -8.69 13.35 -22.40
N ARG A 256 -8.40 12.10 -22.75
CA ARG A 256 -9.36 11.17 -23.33
C ARG A 256 -9.43 9.88 -22.53
N ASN A 257 -10.60 9.24 -22.59
CA ASN A 257 -10.80 7.90 -22.03
C ASN A 257 -11.09 6.93 -23.18
N LEU A 258 -10.51 5.73 -23.09
CA LEU A 258 -10.88 4.60 -23.93
C LEU A 258 -12.07 3.90 -23.27
N ASP A 259 -13.03 3.52 -24.09
CA ASP A 259 -14.20 2.74 -23.69
C ASP A 259 -14.28 1.44 -24.53
N SER A 260 -15.47 0.96 -24.84
CA SER A 260 -15.70 -0.34 -25.48
C SER A 260 -15.21 -0.43 -26.93
N ASP A 261 -15.18 0.67 -27.68
CA ASP A 261 -14.68 0.71 -29.07
C ASP A 261 -13.32 1.44 -29.16
N GLU A 262 -12.29 0.79 -28.63
CA GLU A 262 -10.94 1.34 -28.53
C GLU A 262 -10.37 1.78 -29.89
N ILE A 263 -10.64 1.05 -30.97
CA ILE A 263 -10.04 1.34 -32.29
C ILE A 263 -10.62 2.62 -32.90
N SER A 264 -11.93 2.81 -32.83
CA SER A 264 -12.58 4.04 -33.34
C SER A 264 -12.14 5.26 -32.54
N GLU A 265 -12.00 5.12 -31.22
CA GLU A 265 -11.53 6.20 -30.35
C GLU A 265 -10.07 6.56 -30.62
N ILE A 266 -9.19 5.57 -30.77
CA ILE A 266 -7.78 5.79 -31.12
C ILE A 266 -7.68 6.48 -32.48
N ARG A 267 -8.44 6.04 -33.48
CA ARG A 267 -8.49 6.68 -34.80
C ARG A 267 -8.91 8.16 -34.66
N MET A 268 -9.99 8.42 -33.93
CA MET A 268 -10.47 9.78 -33.71
C MET A 268 -9.41 10.66 -33.02
N ILE A 269 -8.71 10.15 -32.02
CA ILE A 269 -7.64 10.86 -31.31
C ILE A 269 -6.54 11.23 -32.32
N MET A 270 -6.05 10.28 -33.11
CA MET A 270 -4.97 10.48 -34.05
C MET A 270 -5.35 11.45 -35.20
N GLU A 271 -6.56 11.38 -35.73
CA GLU A 271 -7.01 12.21 -36.85
C GLU A 271 -7.34 13.65 -36.42
N LYS A 272 -8.02 13.80 -35.25
CA LYS A 272 -8.48 15.12 -34.79
C LYS A 272 -7.46 15.87 -33.96
N LEU A 273 -6.83 15.21 -32.98
CA LEU A 273 -5.90 15.86 -32.06
C LEU A 273 -4.46 15.84 -32.59
N LYS A 274 -4.12 14.88 -33.44
CA LYS A 274 -2.79 14.69 -34.04
C LYS A 274 -1.68 14.82 -33.00
N PRO A 275 -1.71 14.04 -31.90
CA PRO A 275 -0.73 14.16 -30.84
C PRO A 275 0.65 13.74 -31.34
N GLU A 276 1.70 14.43 -30.90
CA GLU A 276 3.10 14.02 -31.07
C GLU A 276 3.49 12.95 -30.06
N ALA A 277 2.79 12.95 -28.93
CA ALA A 277 2.99 11.97 -27.86
C ALA A 277 1.72 11.79 -27.03
N ILE A 278 1.62 10.62 -26.38
CA ILE A 278 0.51 10.27 -25.50
C ILE A 278 1.08 9.74 -24.17
N VAL A 279 0.65 10.35 -23.07
CA VAL A 279 0.85 9.82 -21.72
C VAL A 279 -0.33 8.90 -21.42
N CYS A 280 -0.05 7.65 -21.15
CA CYS A 280 -1.06 6.66 -20.76
C CYS A 280 -1.18 6.59 -19.24
N ALA A 281 -2.41 6.39 -18.75
CA ALA A 281 -2.71 6.32 -17.34
C ALA A 281 -1.87 5.24 -16.63
N ASN A 282 -1.61 4.12 -17.31
CA ASN A 282 -0.75 3.01 -16.88
C ASN A 282 -0.24 2.23 -18.09
N ASP A 283 0.63 1.23 -17.86
CA ASP A 283 1.24 0.44 -18.93
C ASP A 283 0.24 -0.46 -19.64
N ARG A 284 -0.79 -0.94 -18.96
CA ARG A 284 -1.91 -1.67 -19.60
C ARG A 284 -2.61 -0.79 -20.62
N THR A 285 -2.91 0.47 -20.29
CA THR A 285 -3.47 1.44 -21.22
C THR A 285 -2.52 1.69 -22.40
N ALA A 286 -1.21 1.80 -22.13
CA ALA A 286 -0.20 1.94 -23.18
C ALA A 286 -0.16 0.74 -24.11
N GLY A 287 -0.22 -0.49 -23.60
CA GLY A 287 -0.26 -1.71 -24.40
C GLY A 287 -1.48 -1.80 -25.31
N HIS A 288 -2.67 -1.42 -24.81
CA HIS A 288 -3.89 -1.35 -25.64
C HIS A 288 -3.77 -0.29 -26.72
N LEU A 289 -3.30 0.91 -26.38
CA LEU A 289 -3.04 1.98 -27.35
C LEU A 289 -2.05 1.54 -28.43
N MET A 290 -0.91 0.94 -28.05
CA MET A 290 0.11 0.45 -28.99
C MET A 290 -0.49 -0.55 -29.98
N ARG A 291 -1.29 -1.51 -29.50
CA ARG A 291 -1.96 -2.49 -30.36
C ARG A 291 -2.90 -1.82 -31.36
N GLY A 292 -3.72 -0.87 -30.92
CA GLY A 292 -4.62 -0.13 -31.78
C GLY A 292 -3.90 0.73 -32.81
N LEU A 293 -2.82 1.41 -32.43
CA LEU A 293 -2.01 2.22 -33.33
C LEU A 293 -1.34 1.37 -34.42
N ILE A 294 -0.82 0.18 -34.06
CA ILE A 294 -0.23 -0.76 -35.03
C ILE A 294 -1.29 -1.22 -36.03
N GLN A 295 -2.50 -1.54 -35.59
CA GLN A 295 -3.63 -1.90 -36.48
C GLN A 295 -4.03 -0.75 -37.41
N LEU A 296 -3.81 0.49 -36.98
CA LEU A 296 -4.07 1.69 -37.78
C LEU A 296 -2.85 2.12 -38.61
N ASN A 297 -1.78 1.31 -38.68
CA ASN A 297 -0.52 1.53 -39.39
C ASN A 297 0.29 2.75 -38.91
N TYR A 298 0.16 3.15 -37.65
CA TYR A 298 1.04 4.15 -37.04
C TYR A 298 2.32 3.50 -36.53
N ARG A 299 3.46 4.18 -36.74
CA ARG A 299 4.77 3.76 -36.25
C ARG A 299 5.09 4.42 -34.92
N ILE A 300 5.52 3.63 -33.96
CA ILE A 300 5.94 4.07 -32.64
C ILE A 300 7.45 3.86 -32.52
N PRO A 301 8.24 4.86 -32.18
CA PRO A 301 7.89 6.23 -31.78
C PRO A 301 7.89 7.27 -32.93
N GLN A 302 7.96 6.87 -34.21
CA GLN A 302 8.19 7.77 -35.34
C GLN A 302 7.00 8.71 -35.59
N ASP A 303 5.79 8.18 -35.57
CA ASP A 303 4.56 8.94 -35.84
C ASP A 303 3.93 9.48 -34.53
N VAL A 304 4.08 8.73 -33.43
CA VAL A 304 3.62 9.13 -32.08
C VAL A 304 4.46 8.43 -31.01
N ARG A 305 4.84 9.15 -29.96
CA ARG A 305 5.52 8.62 -28.78
C ARG A 305 4.53 8.24 -27.71
N ILE A 306 4.84 7.21 -26.93
CA ILE A 306 4.00 6.73 -25.85
C ILE A 306 4.83 6.60 -24.57
N VAL A 307 4.25 7.02 -23.45
CA VAL A 307 4.79 6.76 -22.12
C VAL A 307 3.68 6.19 -21.27
N GLY A 308 3.93 5.04 -20.65
CA GLY A 308 3.10 4.44 -19.60
C GLY A 308 3.58 4.84 -18.20
N ILE A 309 2.93 4.30 -17.19
CA ILE A 309 3.28 4.44 -15.77
C ILE A 309 2.96 3.08 -15.14
N ASP A 310 3.78 2.59 -14.23
CA ASP A 310 3.64 1.44 -13.31
C ASP A 310 4.77 0.39 -13.39
N ASP A 311 5.59 0.32 -14.43
CA ASP A 311 6.66 -0.68 -14.59
C ASP A 311 7.48 -0.94 -13.35
#